data_1bca184ad7d556637fa3a3b594e73847
#
_entry.id   1bca184ad7d556637fa3a3b594e73847
#
_cell.length_a   1.000
_cell.length_b   1.000
_cell.length_c   1.000
_cell.angle_alpha   90.00
_cell.angle_beta   90.00
_cell.angle_gamma   90.00
#
_symmetry.space_group_name_H-M   'P 1'
#
loop_
_entity.id
_entity.type
_entity.pdbx_description
1 polymer ?
#
loop_
_entity_poly.entity_id
_entity_poly.type
_entity_poly.pdbx_seq_one_letter_code
_entity_poly.pdbx_strand_id
1 'polypeptide(L)'
;SGSAQETAAARTRDMTALLRQILELPKPVLARIDGHVRAGGMGLIGACDIVVAGPASTFALTEARLGLAASIISLTVLPRLSPRAAARYFLTGERFGPEEASSEGLVTLSVSDTDAVLVELLAEIRACSPQGLAESKRLVTQRILEDFDRYGDDLAARSARMFGSEEAAEGMTAFLQKRRPWWDIR
;
A
#
# COMPACT_ATOMS: atom_id res chain seq x y z
N SER A 1 -17.38 22.42 4.07
CA SER A 1 -17.36 20.96 3.79
C SER A 1 -16.91 20.66 2.35
N GLY A 2 -17.26 21.49 1.35
CA GLY A 2 -16.85 21.27 -0.05
C GLY A 2 -15.33 21.19 -0.23
N SER A 3 -14.56 22.09 0.34
CA SER A 3 -13.10 22.14 0.16
C SER A 3 -12.35 20.94 0.74
N ALA A 4 -12.80 20.34 1.83
CA ALA A 4 -12.16 19.16 2.43
C ALA A 4 -12.41 17.90 1.58
N GLN A 5 -13.61 17.72 1.09
CA GLN A 5 -13.98 16.60 0.22
C GLN A 5 -13.29 16.70 -1.15
N GLU A 6 -13.21 17.90 -1.72
CA GLU A 6 -12.49 18.17 -2.97
C GLU A 6 -10.97 17.90 -2.81
N THR A 7 -10.40 18.31 -1.69
CA THR A 7 -8.99 18.04 -1.37
C THR A 7 -8.74 16.54 -1.21
N ALA A 8 -9.63 15.81 -0.52
CA ALA A 8 -9.52 14.35 -0.39
C ALA A 8 -9.63 13.66 -1.75
N ALA A 9 -10.57 14.08 -2.60
CA ALA A 9 -10.72 13.54 -3.95
C ALA A 9 -9.48 13.81 -4.83
N ALA A 10 -8.87 15.01 -4.74
CA ALA A 10 -7.64 15.32 -5.45
C ALA A 10 -6.49 14.42 -4.99
N ARG A 11 -6.27 14.30 -3.68
CA ARG A 11 -5.24 13.41 -3.11
C ARG A 11 -5.44 11.94 -3.51
N THR A 12 -6.69 11.49 -3.59
CA THR A 12 -7.02 10.14 -4.03
C THR A 12 -6.63 9.93 -5.50
N ARG A 13 -6.93 10.89 -6.38
CA ARG A 13 -6.51 10.83 -7.78
C ARG A 13 -5.00 10.84 -7.94
N ASP A 14 -4.31 11.72 -7.21
CA ASP A 14 -2.85 11.81 -7.24
C ASP A 14 -2.20 10.50 -6.78
N MET A 15 -2.72 9.89 -5.70
CA MET A 15 -2.24 8.60 -5.23
C MET A 15 -2.48 7.50 -6.28
N THR A 16 -3.68 7.44 -6.87
CA THR A 16 -4.00 6.47 -7.92
C THR A 16 -3.04 6.60 -9.10
N ALA A 17 -2.80 7.82 -9.56
CA ALA A 17 -1.88 8.10 -10.65
C ALA A 17 -0.43 7.70 -10.31
N LEU A 18 0.03 8.01 -9.10
CA LEU A 18 1.37 7.65 -8.63
C LEU A 18 1.57 6.13 -8.57
N LEU A 19 0.63 5.39 -7.99
CA LEU A 19 0.71 3.93 -7.92
C LEU A 19 0.75 3.32 -9.31
N ARG A 20 -0.10 3.81 -10.22
CA ARG A 20 -0.12 3.39 -11.62
C ARG A 20 1.22 3.67 -12.32
N GLN A 21 1.80 4.87 -12.15
CA GLN A 21 3.09 5.22 -12.71
C GLN A 21 4.20 4.26 -12.26
N ILE A 22 4.23 3.87 -10.99
CA ILE A 22 5.22 2.91 -10.47
C ILE A 22 5.09 1.57 -11.20
N LEU A 23 3.87 1.08 -11.42
CA LEU A 23 3.60 -0.18 -12.10
C LEU A 23 3.95 -0.14 -13.60
N GLU A 24 3.72 1.00 -14.26
CA GLU A 24 3.94 1.20 -15.70
C GLU A 24 5.39 1.56 -16.06
N LEU A 25 6.22 1.97 -15.10
CA LEU A 25 7.62 2.28 -15.37
C LEU A 25 8.31 1.10 -16.07
N PRO A 26 9.03 1.31 -17.19
CA PRO A 26 9.74 0.26 -17.90
C PRO A 26 11.06 -0.13 -17.21
N LYS A 27 11.10 -0.03 -15.89
CA LYS A 27 12.24 -0.30 -15.01
C LYS A 27 11.76 -0.91 -13.72
N PRO A 28 12.49 -1.86 -13.12
CA PRO A 28 12.22 -2.32 -11.76
C PRO A 28 12.25 -1.16 -10.76
N VAL A 29 11.28 -1.13 -9.86
CA VAL A 29 11.21 -0.21 -8.72
C VAL A 29 11.37 -1.02 -7.46
N LEU A 30 12.43 -0.70 -6.69
CA LEU A 30 12.74 -1.36 -5.44
C LEU A 30 12.41 -0.43 -4.28
N ALA A 31 11.88 -0.98 -3.19
CA ALA A 31 11.70 -0.26 -1.93
C ALA A 31 12.56 -0.88 -0.83
N ARG A 32 13.27 -0.03 -0.10
CA ARG A 32 13.97 -0.35 1.14
C ARG A 32 13.19 0.25 2.31
N ILE A 33 12.85 -0.58 3.27
CA ILE A 33 12.03 -0.20 4.42
C ILE A 33 12.81 -0.41 5.71
N ASP A 34 12.94 0.65 6.50
CA ASP A 34 13.58 0.64 7.83
C ASP A 34 12.73 1.39 8.86
N GLY A 35 11.42 1.31 8.74
CA GLY A 35 10.53 2.06 9.63
C GLY A 35 9.06 1.70 9.45
N HIS A 36 8.19 2.61 9.80
CA HIS A 36 6.76 2.36 9.84
C HIS A 36 6.09 2.67 8.49
N VAL A 37 5.38 1.70 7.92
CA VAL A 37 4.58 1.86 6.70
C VAL A 37 3.10 1.85 7.05
N ARG A 38 2.38 2.91 6.68
CA ARG A 38 0.97 3.15 7.00
C ARG A 38 0.24 3.79 5.83
N ALA A 39 -1.07 3.63 5.79
CA ALA A 39 -1.94 4.32 4.83
C ALA A 39 -1.41 4.25 3.38
N GLY A 40 -1.28 5.38 2.68
CA GLY A 40 -0.76 5.44 1.31
C GLY A 40 0.61 4.78 1.12
N GLY A 41 1.47 4.74 2.16
CA GLY A 41 2.74 4.03 2.14
C GLY A 41 2.59 2.53 1.88
N MET A 42 1.52 1.90 2.39
CA MET A 42 1.20 0.50 2.08
C MET A 42 0.93 0.31 0.58
N GLY A 43 0.20 1.26 -0.03
CA GLY A 43 -0.03 1.25 -1.47
C GLY A 43 1.26 1.39 -2.28
N LEU A 44 2.17 2.27 -1.85
CA LEU A 44 3.47 2.48 -2.52
C LEU A 44 4.30 1.20 -2.53
N ILE A 45 4.45 0.53 -1.38
CA ILE A 45 5.22 -0.72 -1.34
C ILE A 45 4.54 -1.84 -2.12
N GLY A 46 3.18 -1.88 -2.14
CA GLY A 46 2.43 -2.83 -2.95
C GLY A 46 2.63 -2.61 -4.46
N ALA A 47 2.87 -1.37 -4.89
CA ALA A 47 3.17 -1.04 -6.29
C ALA A 47 4.63 -1.32 -6.69
N CYS A 48 5.57 -1.37 -5.74
CA CYS A 48 6.96 -1.70 -6.01
C CYS A 48 7.11 -3.16 -6.45
N ASP A 49 8.11 -3.43 -7.29
CA ASP A 49 8.38 -4.76 -7.83
C ASP A 49 9.08 -5.65 -6.79
N ILE A 50 10.02 -5.07 -6.05
CA ILE A 50 10.80 -5.75 -5.01
C ILE A 50 10.82 -4.87 -3.77
N VAL A 51 10.51 -5.45 -2.62
CA VAL A 51 10.50 -4.75 -1.33
C VAL A 51 11.37 -5.49 -0.33
N VAL A 52 12.35 -4.79 0.23
CA VAL A 52 13.26 -5.32 1.26
C VAL A 52 13.00 -4.59 2.57
N ALA A 53 12.68 -5.31 3.62
CA ALA A 53 12.36 -4.75 4.93
C ALA A 53 13.39 -5.14 5.99
N GLY A 54 13.86 -4.14 6.73
CA GLY A 54 14.73 -4.31 7.89
C GLY A 54 13.95 -4.60 9.18
N PRO A 55 14.63 -4.97 10.27
CA PRO A 55 14.01 -5.45 11.52
C PRO A 55 13.19 -4.36 12.25
N ALA A 56 13.47 -3.08 11.99
CA ALA A 56 12.70 -1.97 12.57
C ALA A 56 11.38 -1.68 11.84
N SER A 57 11.10 -2.40 10.75
CA SER A 57 9.92 -2.18 9.92
C SER A 57 8.64 -2.65 10.61
N THR A 58 7.58 -1.88 10.46
CA THR A 58 6.23 -2.33 10.87
C THR A 58 5.20 -1.86 9.86
N PHE A 59 4.17 -2.66 9.68
CA PHE A 59 3.11 -2.46 8.70
C PHE A 59 1.75 -2.42 9.38
N ALA A 60 0.80 -1.63 8.86
CA ALA A 60 -0.60 -1.70 9.25
C ALA A 60 -1.50 -0.98 8.24
N LEU A 61 -2.72 -1.49 8.08
CA LEU A 61 -3.83 -0.92 7.31
C LEU A 61 -4.86 -0.38 8.30
N THR A 62 -4.64 0.82 8.80
CA THR A 62 -5.40 1.36 9.94
C THR A 62 -6.71 2.03 9.56
N GLU A 63 -7.07 2.06 8.29
CA GLU A 63 -8.22 2.77 7.74
C GLU A 63 -9.54 2.40 8.42
N ALA A 64 -9.78 1.10 8.64
CA ALA A 64 -11.00 0.62 9.32
C ALA A 64 -11.15 1.17 10.75
N ARG A 65 -10.03 1.42 11.44
CA ARG A 65 -10.04 2.04 12.78
C ARG A 65 -10.39 3.52 12.76
N LEU A 66 -10.34 4.14 11.58
CA LEU A 66 -10.61 5.55 11.35
C LEU A 66 -11.98 5.78 10.66
N GLY A 67 -12.84 4.75 10.59
CA GLY A 67 -14.10 4.85 9.86
C GLY A 67 -13.93 4.92 8.33
N LEU A 68 -12.80 4.45 7.82
CA LEU A 68 -12.43 4.45 6.40
C LEU A 68 -12.19 3.02 5.90
N ALA A 69 -12.00 2.89 4.59
CA ALA A 69 -11.47 1.68 3.98
C ALA A 69 -10.25 2.01 3.13
N ALA A 70 -9.29 1.09 3.09
CA ALA A 70 -8.08 1.19 2.29
C ALA A 70 -8.39 0.98 0.78
N SER A 71 -9.29 1.82 0.22
CA SER A 71 -9.91 1.58 -1.09
C SER A 71 -8.89 1.59 -2.23
N ILE A 72 -8.20 2.72 -2.46
CA ILE A 72 -7.26 2.85 -3.59
C ILE A 72 -6.06 1.93 -3.44
N ILE A 73 -5.47 1.87 -2.25
CA ILE A 73 -4.29 1.05 -2.02
C ILE A 73 -4.59 -0.45 -2.08
N SER A 74 -5.87 -0.85 -2.01
CA SER A 74 -6.27 -2.25 -2.20
C SER A 74 -5.84 -2.78 -3.57
N LEU A 75 -5.82 -1.93 -4.61
CA LEU A 75 -5.38 -2.30 -5.95
C LEU A 75 -3.94 -2.84 -5.99
N THR A 76 -3.07 -2.34 -5.13
CA THR A 76 -1.67 -2.77 -5.09
C THR A 76 -1.34 -3.71 -3.93
N VAL A 77 -2.08 -3.63 -2.82
CA VAL A 77 -1.81 -4.44 -1.61
C VAL A 77 -2.46 -5.83 -1.69
N LEU A 78 -3.73 -5.92 -2.14
CA LEU A 78 -4.43 -7.21 -2.21
C LEU A 78 -3.73 -8.24 -3.10
N PRO A 79 -3.19 -7.87 -4.28
CA PRO A 79 -2.48 -8.83 -5.12
C PRO A 79 -1.18 -9.38 -4.50
N ARG A 80 -0.66 -8.75 -3.44
CA ARG A 80 0.58 -9.13 -2.76
C ARG A 80 0.35 -10.00 -1.54
N LEU A 81 -0.76 -9.79 -0.82
CA LEU A 81 -1.07 -10.52 0.41
C LEU A 81 -1.79 -11.85 0.12
N SER A 82 -1.52 -12.84 0.95
CA SER A 82 -2.39 -14.02 0.98
C SER A 82 -3.84 -13.61 1.33
N PRO A 83 -4.86 -14.30 0.81
CA PRO A 83 -6.25 -13.89 1.02
C PRO A 83 -6.65 -13.83 2.51
N ARG A 84 -6.10 -14.70 3.35
CA ARG A 84 -6.41 -14.71 4.79
C ARG A 84 -5.71 -13.57 5.52
N ALA A 85 -4.45 -13.29 5.21
CA ALA A 85 -3.73 -12.13 5.74
C ALA A 85 -4.38 -10.82 5.30
N ALA A 86 -4.77 -10.71 4.03
CA ALA A 86 -5.52 -9.56 3.52
C ALA A 86 -6.79 -9.31 4.35
N ALA A 87 -7.64 -10.32 4.55
CA ALA A 87 -8.84 -10.20 5.35
C ALA A 87 -8.51 -9.77 6.81
N ARG A 88 -7.52 -10.42 7.44
CA ARG A 88 -7.10 -10.10 8.81
C ARG A 88 -6.67 -8.64 8.93
N TYR A 89 -5.73 -8.18 8.13
CA TYR A 89 -5.16 -6.84 8.30
C TYR A 89 -6.06 -5.70 7.83
N PHE A 90 -6.84 -5.90 6.76
CA PHE A 90 -7.81 -4.90 6.31
C PHE A 90 -8.96 -4.70 7.31
N LEU A 91 -9.39 -5.77 8.00
CA LEU A 91 -10.51 -5.70 8.94
C LEU A 91 -10.09 -5.30 10.36
N THR A 92 -8.90 -5.69 10.80
CA THR A 92 -8.45 -5.40 12.18
C THR A 92 -7.62 -4.12 12.30
N GLY A 93 -6.92 -3.75 11.22
CA GLY A 93 -5.94 -2.66 11.26
C GLY A 93 -4.79 -2.90 12.24
N GLU A 94 -4.54 -4.15 12.64
CA GLU A 94 -3.45 -4.49 13.55
C GLU A 94 -2.08 -4.30 12.92
N ARG A 95 -1.05 -4.18 13.75
CA ARG A 95 0.34 -4.08 13.32
C ARG A 95 0.94 -5.46 13.15
N PHE A 96 1.79 -5.58 12.14
CA PHE A 96 2.59 -6.79 11.91
C PHE A 96 4.03 -6.41 11.54
N GLY A 97 4.93 -7.35 11.74
CA GLY A 97 6.37 -7.17 11.54
C GLY A 97 6.85 -7.55 10.13
N PRO A 98 8.16 -7.37 9.86
CA PRO A 98 8.73 -7.64 8.54
C PRO A 98 8.75 -9.12 8.16
N GLU A 99 8.96 -10.02 9.13
CA GLU A 99 8.94 -11.46 8.88
C GLU A 99 7.55 -11.93 8.45
N GLU A 100 6.50 -11.48 9.15
CA GLU A 100 5.11 -11.77 8.80
C GLU A 100 4.73 -11.12 7.46
N ALA A 101 5.19 -9.88 7.21
CA ALA A 101 4.97 -9.21 5.92
C ALA A 101 5.62 -9.97 4.75
N SER A 102 6.77 -10.60 4.97
CA SER A 102 7.45 -11.43 3.99
C SER A 102 6.74 -12.77 3.79
N SER A 103 6.36 -13.45 4.87
CA SER A 103 5.66 -14.75 4.80
C SER A 103 4.30 -14.64 4.12
N GLU A 104 3.62 -13.49 4.27
CA GLU A 104 2.32 -13.23 3.66
C GLU A 104 2.39 -12.55 2.28
N GLY A 105 3.60 -12.27 1.77
CA GLY A 105 3.86 -11.79 0.41
C GLY A 105 3.85 -10.28 0.22
N LEU A 106 3.62 -9.48 1.28
CA LEU A 106 3.61 -8.01 1.17
C LEU A 106 4.99 -7.44 0.86
N VAL A 107 6.04 -8.01 1.45
CA VAL A 107 7.43 -7.68 1.15
C VAL A 107 8.14 -8.90 0.58
N THR A 108 9.14 -8.64 -0.27
CA THR A 108 9.89 -9.72 -0.92
C THR A 108 10.82 -10.42 0.06
N LEU A 109 11.52 -9.64 0.88
CA LEU A 109 12.52 -10.15 1.83
C LEU A 109 12.46 -9.36 3.15
N SER A 110 12.56 -10.09 4.27
CA SER A 110 12.85 -9.55 5.60
C SER A 110 14.29 -9.94 5.97
N VAL A 111 15.15 -8.94 6.21
CA VAL A 111 16.57 -9.15 6.40
C VAL A 111 17.16 -8.21 7.45
N SER A 112 18.27 -8.61 8.06
CA SER A 112 18.97 -7.77 9.04
C SER A 112 19.78 -6.65 8.40
N ASP A 113 20.34 -6.88 7.21
CA ASP A 113 21.13 -5.91 6.43
C ASP A 113 20.48 -5.67 5.08
N THR A 114 19.63 -4.62 5.03
CA THR A 114 18.92 -4.25 3.81
C THR A 114 19.84 -3.70 2.73
N ASP A 115 20.95 -3.06 3.10
CA ASP A 115 21.87 -2.44 2.14
C ASP A 115 22.67 -3.50 1.40
N ALA A 116 23.17 -4.52 2.10
CA ALA A 116 23.85 -5.65 1.48
C ALA A 116 22.97 -6.37 0.46
N VAL A 117 21.73 -6.69 0.84
CA VAL A 117 20.78 -7.37 -0.05
C VAL A 117 20.39 -6.50 -1.25
N LEU A 118 20.24 -5.18 -1.08
CA LEU A 118 19.97 -4.28 -2.21
C LEU A 118 21.12 -4.22 -3.20
N VAL A 119 22.37 -4.24 -2.74
CA VAL A 119 23.55 -4.30 -3.61
C VAL A 119 23.53 -5.57 -4.46
N GLU A 120 23.23 -6.72 -3.86
CA GLU A 120 23.10 -8.00 -4.58
C GLU A 120 21.97 -7.97 -5.60
N LEU A 121 20.76 -7.54 -5.21
CA LEU A 121 19.60 -7.43 -6.11
C LEU A 121 19.89 -6.48 -7.29
N LEU A 122 20.55 -5.35 -7.03
CA LEU A 122 20.91 -4.41 -8.08
C LEU A 122 21.98 -5.00 -9.04
N ALA A 123 22.89 -5.85 -8.55
CA ALA A 123 23.84 -6.54 -9.41
C ALA A 123 23.11 -7.52 -10.36
N GLU A 124 22.17 -8.31 -9.84
CA GLU A 124 21.35 -9.21 -10.66
C GLU A 124 20.51 -8.46 -11.71
N ILE A 125 19.86 -7.36 -11.30
CA ILE A 125 19.08 -6.52 -12.22
C ILE A 125 19.98 -5.92 -13.34
N ARG A 126 21.18 -5.46 -13.00
CA ARG A 126 22.13 -4.91 -13.97
C ARG A 126 22.65 -5.94 -14.97
N ALA A 127 22.61 -7.22 -14.66
CA ALA A 127 22.95 -8.29 -15.58
C ALA A 127 21.84 -8.56 -16.63
N CYS A 128 20.63 -8.01 -16.42
CA CYS A 128 19.50 -8.17 -17.32
C CYS A 128 19.45 -7.07 -18.39
N SER A 129 18.95 -7.40 -19.58
CA SER A 129 18.77 -6.40 -20.62
C SER A 129 17.65 -5.41 -20.30
N PRO A 130 17.75 -4.12 -20.65
CA PRO A 130 16.70 -3.14 -20.42
C PRO A 130 15.35 -3.54 -21.04
N GLN A 131 15.36 -4.09 -22.26
CA GLN A 131 14.17 -4.58 -22.93
C GLN A 131 13.54 -5.77 -22.18
N GLY A 132 14.37 -6.74 -21.76
CA GLY A 132 13.93 -7.90 -21.00
C GLY A 132 13.27 -7.50 -19.69
N LEU A 133 13.87 -6.54 -18.95
CA LEU A 133 13.30 -6.01 -17.71
C LEU A 133 11.95 -5.32 -17.95
N ALA A 134 11.86 -4.48 -18.99
CA ALA A 134 10.64 -3.76 -19.31
C ALA A 134 9.49 -4.72 -19.67
N GLU A 135 9.74 -5.71 -20.52
CA GLU A 135 8.73 -6.68 -20.93
C GLU A 135 8.34 -7.63 -19.77
N SER A 136 9.31 -8.08 -18.98
CA SER A 136 9.03 -8.91 -17.78
C SER A 136 8.17 -8.15 -16.77
N LYS A 137 8.47 -6.86 -16.54
CA LYS A 137 7.65 -6.03 -15.66
C LYS A 137 6.21 -5.90 -16.17
N ARG A 138 5.99 -5.69 -17.47
CA ARG A 138 4.63 -5.66 -18.05
C ARG A 138 3.86 -6.94 -17.77
N LEU A 139 4.50 -8.11 -17.88
CA LEU A 139 3.86 -9.39 -17.59
C LEU A 139 3.43 -9.51 -16.12
N VAL A 140 4.29 -9.15 -15.18
CA VAL A 140 4.00 -9.29 -13.74
C VAL A 140 3.04 -8.24 -13.21
N THR A 141 2.90 -7.08 -13.87
CA THR A 141 2.01 -6.00 -13.45
C THR A 141 0.68 -5.97 -14.21
N GLN A 142 0.54 -6.73 -15.30
CA GLN A 142 -0.61 -6.69 -16.20
C GLN A 142 -1.94 -6.78 -15.46
N ARG A 143 -2.14 -7.80 -14.63
CA ARG A 143 -3.40 -8.01 -13.88
C ARG A 143 -3.72 -6.86 -12.94
N ILE A 144 -2.71 -6.31 -12.29
CA ILE A 144 -2.90 -5.18 -11.38
C ILE A 144 -3.36 -3.96 -12.18
N LEU A 145 -2.77 -3.70 -13.35
CA LEU A 145 -3.17 -2.59 -14.23
C LEU A 145 -4.59 -2.78 -14.79
N GLU A 146 -4.98 -4.00 -15.16
CA GLU A 146 -6.35 -4.33 -15.55
C GLU A 146 -7.35 -4.02 -14.42
N ASP A 147 -6.99 -4.28 -13.16
CA ASP A 147 -7.81 -3.93 -12.00
C ASP A 147 -7.88 -2.40 -11.76
N PHE A 148 -6.80 -1.66 -12.04
CA PHE A 148 -6.85 -0.20 -12.04
C PHE A 148 -7.85 0.35 -13.07
N ASP A 149 -7.84 -0.20 -14.30
CA ASP A 149 -8.75 0.21 -15.37
C ASP A 149 -10.20 -0.13 -15.03
N ARG A 150 -10.43 -1.26 -14.38
CA ARG A 150 -11.75 -1.77 -14.08
C ARG A 150 -12.39 -1.16 -12.83
N TYR A 151 -11.60 -0.92 -11.79
CA TYR A 151 -12.12 -0.58 -10.45
C TYR A 151 -11.63 0.77 -9.92
N GLY A 152 -10.65 1.41 -10.57
CA GLY A 152 -10.00 2.61 -10.05
C GLY A 152 -10.99 3.75 -9.75
N ASP A 153 -11.88 4.05 -10.69
CA ASP A 153 -12.87 5.13 -10.53
C ASP A 153 -13.89 4.82 -9.42
N ASP A 154 -14.38 3.59 -9.35
CA ASP A 154 -15.33 3.16 -8.29
C ASP A 154 -14.69 3.23 -6.90
N LEU A 155 -13.44 2.79 -6.78
CA LEU A 155 -12.69 2.83 -5.52
C LEU A 155 -12.38 4.28 -5.11
N ALA A 156 -12.07 5.15 -6.07
CA ALA A 156 -11.88 6.58 -5.81
C ALA A 156 -13.18 7.24 -5.32
N ALA A 157 -14.30 6.96 -5.98
CA ALA A 157 -15.60 7.46 -5.57
C ALA A 157 -16.01 6.93 -4.18
N ARG A 158 -15.73 5.66 -3.89
CA ARG A 158 -15.94 5.06 -2.55
C ARG A 158 -15.10 5.77 -1.49
N SER A 159 -13.81 5.97 -1.75
CA SER A 159 -12.91 6.69 -0.85
C SER A 159 -13.44 8.09 -0.53
N ALA A 160 -13.82 8.85 -1.56
CA ALA A 160 -14.35 10.20 -1.39
C ALA A 160 -15.64 10.24 -0.54
N ARG A 161 -16.56 9.29 -0.77
CA ARG A 161 -17.80 9.19 0.05
C ARG A 161 -17.48 8.89 1.51
N MET A 162 -16.56 7.98 1.78
CA MET A 162 -16.19 7.60 3.16
C MET A 162 -15.52 8.75 3.90
N PHE A 163 -14.66 9.53 3.27
CA PHE A 163 -14.05 10.72 3.87
C PHE A 163 -15.09 11.78 4.26
N GLY A 164 -16.26 11.81 3.63
CA GLY A 164 -17.39 12.70 3.97
C GLY A 164 -18.32 12.13 5.06
N SER A 165 -18.06 10.95 5.61
CA SER A 165 -18.94 10.31 6.60
C SER A 165 -18.69 10.81 8.03
N GLU A 166 -19.73 10.67 8.88
CA GLU A 166 -19.63 10.97 10.31
C GLU A 166 -18.61 10.07 11.03
N GLU A 167 -18.55 8.79 10.65
CA GLU A 167 -17.57 7.85 11.21
C GLU A 167 -16.13 8.25 10.89
N ALA A 168 -15.85 8.69 9.65
CA ALA A 168 -14.52 9.19 9.30
C ALA A 168 -14.17 10.48 10.06
N ALA A 169 -15.12 11.40 10.23
CA ALA A 169 -14.92 12.61 11.02
C ALA A 169 -14.62 12.28 12.50
N GLU A 170 -15.38 11.36 13.11
CA GLU A 170 -15.13 10.89 14.46
C GLU A 170 -13.77 10.17 14.57
N GLY A 171 -13.49 9.21 13.68
CA GLY A 171 -12.26 8.43 13.74
C GLY A 171 -11.01 9.30 13.61
N MET A 172 -11.01 10.25 12.67
CA MET A 172 -9.92 11.21 12.51
C MET A 172 -9.79 12.16 13.72
N THR A 173 -10.91 12.65 14.26
CA THR A 173 -10.91 13.51 15.45
C THR A 173 -10.41 12.75 16.66
N ALA A 174 -10.89 11.55 16.90
CA ALA A 174 -10.46 10.69 17.99
C ALA A 174 -8.95 10.41 17.92
N PHE A 175 -8.43 10.11 16.72
CA PHE A 175 -7.01 9.90 16.49
C PHE A 175 -6.17 11.13 16.85
N LEU A 176 -6.56 12.32 16.37
CA LEU A 176 -5.85 13.58 16.66
C LEU A 176 -5.89 13.93 18.14
N GLN A 177 -7.01 13.66 18.81
CA GLN A 177 -7.20 13.89 20.24
C GLN A 177 -6.62 12.77 21.13
N LYS A 178 -6.02 11.74 20.53
CA LYS A 178 -5.48 10.56 21.24
C LYS A 178 -6.50 9.90 22.18
N ARG A 179 -7.77 9.91 21.80
CA ARG A 179 -8.87 9.22 22.48
C ARG A 179 -9.38 8.06 21.62
N ARG A 180 -10.23 7.22 22.22
CA ARG A 180 -10.93 6.17 21.48
C ARG A 180 -12.14 6.77 20.77
N PRO A 181 -12.45 6.34 19.53
CA PRO A 181 -13.72 6.64 18.91
C PRO A 181 -14.84 5.88 19.60
N TRP A 182 -16.10 6.32 19.42
CA TRP A 182 -17.24 5.77 20.14
C TRP A 182 -17.51 4.27 19.88
N TRP A 183 -17.05 3.72 18.76
CA TRP A 183 -17.18 2.29 18.45
C TRP A 183 -16.09 1.41 19.09
N ASP A 184 -15.04 1.98 19.66
CA ASP A 184 -13.99 1.23 20.37
C ASP A 184 -14.40 1.01 21.82
N ILE A 185 -15.06 -0.09 22.05
CA ILE A 185 -15.63 -0.49 23.36
C ILE A 185 -14.66 -1.28 24.27
N ARG A 186 -13.39 -1.41 23.87
CA ARG A 186 -12.35 -2.14 24.64
C ARG A 186 -11.97 -1.43 25.91
#